data_d4aa4f1756ef1192e0e9c7a4a17277a6
#
_entry.id   d4aa4f1756ef1192e0e9c7a4a17277a6
#
_cell.length_a   1.000
_cell.length_b   1.000
_cell.length_c   1.000
_cell.angle_alpha   90.00
_cell.angle_beta   90.00
_cell.angle_gamma   90.00
#
_symmetry.space_group_name_H-M   'P 1'
#
loop_
_entity.id
_entity.type
_entity.pdbx_description
1 polymer ?
#
loop_
_entity_poly.entity_id
_entity_poly.type
_entity_poly.pdbx_seq_one_letter_code
_entity_poly.pdbx_strand_id
1 'polypeptide(L)'
;MAVVVTVAKGYDLGYVWKNQAQAGAEKTTGGYYINAAQAGEPSGRWWGPGAAALGFATGQVVERTPYNAVYQQLDPRTGEKLGRARGTYVKFSDHLTRLKAAEPHATAERLVELERQAAQATRQPTAYTDVTVSFSKSISVLHASIRENARRARLAGDQRAEAYWAGQEEKFQAVLHRANRAALEYMQTWAGVTRTGYHGTRVDGQEPGRFEAAGLIVTSWLQGTSRDGDPQDHIHNQIARITRTFRDGKWRALDTASLRQVIGALQAVAATAVECELTREFGVTWVPRADGRGNEIKGITQAQMDAYSTRTVAVHQKERELARVWERRHGRTPNSRELLHIASKATLQSRKGKEPGEIDWDALALRWDATLGGELAGIAPAVSTVRGPDASAAAADGSGEPGGVGAEGRLSPEERVRVVQKALALVTQKHSTWTG
;
A
#
# COMPACT_ATOMS: atom_id res chain seq x y z
N MET A 1 -8.05 0.18 13.34
CA MET A 1 -8.00 1.39 12.48
C MET A 1 -8.59 1.03 11.14
N ALA A 2 -9.39 1.91 10.54
CA ALA A 2 -9.94 1.72 9.19
C ALA A 2 -8.84 1.58 8.11
N VAL A 3 -7.58 1.76 8.51
CA VAL A 3 -6.41 1.65 7.62
C VAL A 3 -5.24 0.98 8.36
N VAL A 4 -4.47 0.18 7.64
CA VAL A 4 -3.16 -0.36 8.07
C VAL A 4 -2.09 0.12 7.10
N VAL A 5 -0.98 0.66 7.63
CA VAL A 5 0.17 1.08 6.82
C VAL A 5 1.35 0.15 7.05
N THR A 6 1.91 -0.38 5.97
CA THR A 6 3.10 -1.23 6.00
C THR A 6 4.21 -0.67 5.13
N VAL A 7 5.48 -0.98 5.46
CA VAL A 7 6.65 -0.53 4.68
C VAL A 7 7.51 -1.72 4.28
N ALA A 8 7.77 -1.85 3.01
CA ALA A 8 8.61 -2.88 2.42
C ALA A 8 9.72 -2.28 1.53
N LYS A 9 10.72 -3.10 1.20
CA LYS A 9 11.76 -2.75 0.22
C LYS A 9 11.45 -3.40 -1.12
N GLY A 10 11.49 -2.65 -2.20
CA GLY A 10 11.45 -3.16 -3.57
C GLY A 10 12.87 -3.22 -4.15
N TYR A 11 13.23 -4.35 -4.78
CA TYR A 11 14.62 -4.61 -5.14
C TYR A 11 14.89 -4.55 -6.65
N ASP A 12 13.98 -4.96 -7.52
CA ASP A 12 14.28 -5.12 -8.94
C ASP A 12 13.28 -4.41 -9.87
N LEU A 13 13.81 -3.56 -10.75
CA LEU A 13 13.06 -2.94 -11.85
C LEU A 13 13.26 -3.69 -13.17
N GLY A 14 14.37 -4.41 -13.33
CA GLY A 14 14.73 -5.10 -14.58
C GLY A 14 13.90 -6.35 -14.82
N TYR A 15 13.45 -7.01 -13.76
CA TYR A 15 12.67 -8.23 -13.82
C TYR A 15 11.26 -8.03 -14.40
N VAL A 16 10.71 -6.82 -14.23
CA VAL A 16 9.40 -6.42 -14.76
C VAL A 16 9.28 -6.64 -16.26
N TRP A 17 10.40 -6.52 -16.98
CA TRP A 17 10.42 -6.47 -18.43
C TRP A 17 10.90 -7.75 -19.09
N LYS A 18 11.62 -8.60 -18.37
CA LYS A 18 12.12 -9.87 -18.93
C LYS A 18 11.06 -10.97 -19.01
N ASN A 19 9.97 -10.84 -18.26
CA ASN A 19 8.98 -11.90 -18.11
C ASN A 19 7.74 -11.80 -18.99
N GLN A 20 7.70 -10.93 -19.98
CA GLN A 20 6.67 -11.02 -21.03
C GLN A 20 6.84 -12.25 -21.93
N ALA A 21 7.97 -12.97 -21.82
CA ALA A 21 8.29 -14.11 -22.69
C ALA A 21 8.59 -15.43 -21.99
N GLN A 22 8.64 -15.51 -20.65
CA GLN A 22 8.95 -16.76 -19.93
C GLN A 22 8.12 -16.95 -18.67
N ALA A 23 7.13 -17.83 -18.75
CA ALA A 23 6.45 -18.42 -17.59
C ALA A 23 7.47 -19.28 -16.81
N GLY A 24 7.88 -18.84 -15.62
CA GLY A 24 8.67 -19.70 -14.73
C GLY A 24 9.67 -19.08 -13.76
N ALA A 25 9.86 -17.76 -13.71
CA ALA A 25 10.87 -17.14 -12.86
C ALA A 25 10.31 -16.30 -11.70
N GLU A 26 11.05 -16.22 -10.60
CA GLU A 26 10.69 -15.63 -9.30
C GLU A 26 10.16 -14.19 -9.33
N LYS A 27 9.24 -13.91 -8.43
CA LYS A 27 8.32 -12.77 -8.38
C LYS A 27 8.91 -11.57 -7.66
N THR A 28 9.13 -10.46 -8.35
CA THR A 28 9.46 -9.18 -7.74
C THR A 28 8.27 -8.22 -7.69
N THR A 29 8.20 -7.40 -6.63
CA THR A 29 7.04 -6.60 -6.27
C THR A 29 6.67 -5.52 -7.31
N GLY A 30 7.65 -4.92 -7.99
CA GLY A 30 7.42 -3.80 -8.92
C GLY A 30 6.78 -4.17 -10.27
N GLY A 31 7.10 -5.36 -10.81
CA GLY A 31 6.53 -5.88 -12.05
C GLY A 31 5.06 -6.15 -12.01
N TYR A 32 4.62 -6.57 -10.85
CA TYR A 32 3.24 -6.88 -10.61
C TYR A 32 2.30 -5.69 -10.83
N TYR A 33 2.65 -4.50 -10.32
CA TYR A 33 1.72 -3.35 -10.38
C TYR A 33 1.46 -2.82 -11.79
N ILE A 34 2.45 -2.89 -12.66
CA ILE A 34 2.28 -2.49 -14.06
C ILE A 34 1.50 -3.54 -14.84
N ASN A 35 1.75 -4.82 -14.58
CA ASN A 35 0.99 -5.91 -15.18
C ASN A 35 -0.46 -5.94 -14.68
N ALA A 36 -0.70 -5.60 -13.40
CA ALA A 36 -2.05 -5.48 -12.84
C ALA A 36 -2.86 -4.37 -13.52
N ALA A 37 -2.24 -3.22 -13.82
CA ALA A 37 -2.88 -2.16 -14.59
C ALA A 37 -3.24 -2.61 -16.02
N GLN A 38 -2.41 -3.43 -16.65
CA GLN A 38 -2.69 -4.02 -17.97
C GLN A 38 -3.80 -5.10 -17.89
N ALA A 39 -3.97 -5.73 -16.74
CA ALA A 39 -4.98 -6.74 -16.46
C ALA A 39 -6.30 -6.16 -15.90
N GLY A 40 -6.56 -4.85 -16.07
CA GLY A 40 -7.80 -4.20 -15.65
C GLY A 40 -7.79 -3.57 -14.25
N GLU A 41 -6.66 -3.60 -13.52
CA GLU A 41 -6.48 -2.75 -12.34
C GLU A 41 -6.27 -1.28 -12.73
N PRO A 42 -6.65 -0.29 -11.90
CA PRO A 42 -6.43 1.12 -12.23
C PRO A 42 -4.95 1.44 -12.44
N SER A 43 -4.66 2.26 -13.44
CA SER A 43 -3.31 2.72 -13.74
C SER A 43 -2.70 3.48 -12.56
N GLY A 44 -1.38 3.33 -12.37
CA GLY A 44 -0.64 4.08 -11.37
C GLY A 44 -0.68 5.58 -11.61
N ARG A 45 -0.50 6.37 -10.54
CA ARG A 45 -0.55 7.84 -10.58
C ARG A 45 0.69 8.44 -9.94
N TRP A 46 1.27 9.44 -10.61
CA TRP A 46 2.39 10.21 -10.08
C TRP A 46 1.96 11.15 -8.96
N TRP A 47 2.83 11.32 -7.97
CA TRP A 47 2.64 12.27 -6.88
C TRP A 47 3.98 12.77 -6.31
N GLY A 48 3.96 13.99 -5.79
CA GLY A 48 5.01 14.58 -4.96
C GLY A 48 5.83 15.67 -5.65
N PRO A 49 6.44 16.58 -4.84
CA PRO A 49 7.21 17.71 -5.37
C PRO A 49 8.42 17.28 -6.19
N GLY A 50 9.04 16.14 -5.86
CA GLY A 50 10.13 15.58 -6.67
C GLY A 50 9.66 15.07 -8.02
N ALA A 51 8.45 14.49 -8.11
CA ALA A 51 7.83 14.10 -9.38
C ALA A 51 7.50 15.35 -10.23
N ALA A 52 6.96 16.39 -9.61
CA ALA A 52 6.69 17.66 -10.29
C ALA A 52 7.97 18.30 -10.86
N ALA A 53 9.10 18.18 -10.15
CA ALA A 53 10.39 18.65 -10.64
C ALA A 53 10.93 17.89 -11.86
N LEU A 54 10.41 16.68 -12.11
CA LEU A 54 10.67 15.88 -13.31
C LEU A 54 9.61 16.07 -14.42
N GLY A 55 8.63 16.96 -14.21
CA GLY A 55 7.60 17.29 -15.17
C GLY A 55 6.32 16.46 -15.05
N PHE A 56 6.14 15.66 -13.99
CA PHE A 56 4.93 14.86 -13.77
C PHE A 56 3.93 15.62 -12.88
N ALA A 57 2.73 15.83 -13.41
CA ALA A 57 1.63 16.40 -12.63
C ALA A 57 1.11 15.39 -11.58
N THR A 58 0.63 15.93 -10.45
CA THR A 58 -0.07 15.10 -9.47
C THR A 58 -1.30 14.44 -10.07
N GLY A 59 -1.40 13.11 -9.97
CA GLY A 59 -2.49 12.33 -10.55
C GLY A 59 -2.27 11.92 -12.01
N GLN A 60 -1.21 12.38 -12.67
CA GLN A 60 -0.85 11.94 -14.01
C GLN A 60 -0.62 10.41 -14.03
N VAL A 61 -1.13 9.76 -15.07
CA VAL A 61 -0.97 8.31 -15.28
C VAL A 61 0.50 7.95 -15.42
N VAL A 62 0.88 6.84 -14.78
CA VAL A 62 2.25 6.32 -14.83
C VAL A 62 2.44 5.50 -16.09
N GLU A 63 3.34 5.97 -16.95
CA GLU A 63 3.78 5.25 -18.13
C GLU A 63 5.08 4.49 -17.86
N ARG A 64 5.28 3.40 -18.61
CA ARG A 64 6.37 2.45 -18.41
C ARG A 64 7.76 3.05 -18.53
N THR A 65 8.00 3.78 -19.61
CA THR A 65 9.35 4.32 -19.92
C THR A 65 9.80 5.35 -18.87
N PRO A 66 9.01 6.41 -18.56
CA PRO A 66 9.39 7.37 -17.53
C PRO A 66 9.46 6.75 -16.13
N TYR A 67 8.59 5.79 -15.80
CA TYR A 67 8.68 5.04 -14.54
C TYR A 67 10.05 4.37 -14.39
N ASN A 68 10.48 3.61 -15.41
CA ASN A 68 11.76 2.92 -15.36
C ASN A 68 12.93 3.89 -15.22
N ALA A 69 12.94 4.98 -15.99
CA ALA A 69 13.99 5.98 -15.90
C ALA A 69 14.14 6.53 -14.48
N VAL A 70 13.03 7.00 -13.89
CA VAL A 70 13.02 7.58 -12.54
C VAL A 70 13.52 6.59 -11.47
N TYR A 71 13.01 5.34 -11.50
CA TYR A 71 13.40 4.34 -10.50
C TYR A 71 14.82 3.77 -10.73
N GLN A 72 15.39 3.97 -11.93
CA GLN A 72 16.83 3.79 -12.22
C GLN A 72 17.66 5.02 -11.90
N GLN A 73 17.04 6.09 -11.37
CA GLN A 73 17.67 7.37 -11.06
C GLN A 73 18.20 8.11 -12.30
N LEU A 74 17.40 8.06 -13.37
CA LEU A 74 17.65 8.83 -14.59
C LEU A 74 16.54 9.90 -14.74
N ASP A 75 16.91 11.05 -15.29
CA ASP A 75 15.91 12.04 -15.74
C ASP A 75 15.15 11.46 -16.94
N PRO A 76 13.84 11.31 -16.84
CA PRO A 76 13.04 10.68 -17.91
C PRO A 76 13.01 11.47 -19.22
N ARG A 77 13.44 12.74 -19.20
CA ARG A 77 13.45 13.64 -20.36
C ARG A 77 14.79 13.62 -21.09
N THR A 78 15.89 13.51 -20.35
CA THR A 78 17.26 13.64 -20.89
C THR A 78 18.03 12.33 -20.84
N GLY A 79 17.62 11.37 -20.00
CA GLY A 79 18.36 10.14 -19.74
C GLY A 79 19.59 10.33 -18.83
N GLU A 80 19.84 11.56 -18.37
CA GLU A 80 20.96 11.87 -17.49
C GLU A 80 20.76 11.32 -16.07
N LYS A 81 21.84 11.04 -15.37
CA LYS A 81 21.79 10.53 -13.99
C LYS A 81 21.30 11.61 -13.02
N LEU A 82 20.31 11.27 -12.22
CA LEU A 82 19.86 12.06 -11.10
C LEU A 82 20.77 11.81 -9.89
N GLY A 83 21.53 12.84 -9.50
CA GLY A 83 22.39 12.81 -8.33
C GLY A 83 23.62 11.90 -8.47
N ARG A 84 24.14 11.44 -7.32
CA ARG A 84 25.34 10.60 -7.29
C ARG A 84 25.01 9.18 -7.78
N ALA A 85 25.90 8.60 -8.59
CA ALA A 85 25.78 7.21 -9.04
C ALA A 85 25.62 6.26 -7.84
N ARG A 86 24.75 5.25 -7.98
CA ARG A 86 24.65 4.16 -6.99
C ARG A 86 26.01 3.46 -6.90
N GLY A 87 26.39 3.06 -5.67
CA GLY A 87 27.54 2.20 -5.49
C GLY A 87 27.38 0.89 -6.27
N THR A 88 28.47 0.40 -6.84
CA THR A 88 28.50 -0.92 -7.45
C THR A 88 28.46 -1.98 -6.36
N TYR A 89 27.49 -2.89 -6.46
CA TYR A 89 27.43 -4.07 -5.59
C TYR A 89 28.13 -5.23 -6.29
N VAL A 90 28.90 -6.00 -5.51
CA VAL A 90 29.53 -7.24 -6.01
C VAL A 90 28.41 -8.21 -6.41
N LYS A 91 28.47 -8.73 -7.63
CA LYS A 91 27.47 -9.65 -8.15
C LYS A 91 27.59 -11.03 -7.48
N PHE A 92 26.50 -11.79 -7.50
CA PHE A 92 26.49 -13.19 -7.03
C PHE A 92 27.58 -14.02 -7.69
N SER A 93 27.73 -13.91 -9.02
CA SER A 93 28.79 -14.60 -9.78
C SER A 93 30.18 -14.32 -9.23
N ASP A 94 30.46 -13.05 -8.91
CA ASP A 94 31.78 -12.61 -8.44
C ASP A 94 32.06 -13.11 -7.00
N HIS A 95 31.02 -13.07 -6.13
CA HIS A 95 31.11 -13.69 -4.80
C HIS A 95 31.37 -15.19 -4.91
N LEU A 96 30.60 -15.89 -5.74
CA LEU A 96 30.72 -17.31 -5.93
C LEU A 96 32.08 -17.71 -6.51
N THR A 97 32.55 -17.01 -7.55
CA THR A 97 33.87 -17.23 -8.13
C THR A 97 34.98 -17.06 -7.09
N ARG A 98 34.92 -16.01 -6.26
CA ARG A 98 35.88 -15.81 -5.19
C ARG A 98 35.86 -16.93 -4.16
N LEU A 99 34.67 -17.36 -3.73
CA LEU A 99 34.54 -18.46 -2.77
C LEU A 99 35.03 -19.79 -3.35
N LYS A 100 34.71 -20.12 -4.59
CA LYS A 100 35.20 -21.33 -5.28
C LYS A 100 36.71 -21.28 -5.49
N ALA A 101 37.29 -20.13 -5.79
CA ALA A 101 38.74 -19.98 -5.93
C ALA A 101 39.49 -20.15 -4.61
N ALA A 102 38.86 -19.82 -3.49
CA ALA A 102 39.43 -20.03 -2.14
C ALA A 102 39.37 -21.51 -1.70
N GLU A 103 38.48 -22.31 -2.26
CA GLU A 103 38.29 -23.73 -1.94
C GLU A 103 38.23 -24.58 -3.23
N PRO A 104 39.35 -24.74 -3.97
CA PRO A 104 39.36 -25.38 -5.31
C PRO A 104 39.02 -26.86 -5.30
N HIS A 105 39.10 -27.53 -4.14
CA HIS A 105 38.80 -28.94 -3.94
C HIS A 105 37.52 -29.16 -3.12
N ALA A 106 36.61 -28.22 -3.10
CA ALA A 106 35.33 -28.32 -2.37
C ALA A 106 34.49 -29.48 -2.89
N THR A 107 33.94 -30.30 -1.97
CA THR A 107 32.98 -31.38 -2.30
C THR A 107 31.68 -30.80 -2.86
N ALA A 108 30.84 -31.64 -3.44
CA ALA A 108 29.53 -31.24 -3.97
C ALA A 108 28.65 -30.54 -2.88
N GLU A 109 28.62 -31.10 -1.69
CA GLU A 109 27.88 -30.52 -0.54
C GLU A 109 28.46 -29.16 -0.14
N ARG A 110 29.80 -29.02 -0.15
CA ARG A 110 30.46 -27.75 0.15
C ARG A 110 30.20 -26.70 -0.91
N LEU A 111 30.12 -27.07 -2.20
CA LEU A 111 29.76 -26.17 -3.29
C LEU A 111 28.36 -25.57 -3.09
N VAL A 112 27.38 -26.36 -2.67
CA VAL A 112 26.02 -25.85 -2.32
C VAL A 112 26.08 -24.86 -1.18
N GLU A 113 26.91 -25.12 -0.16
CA GLU A 113 27.10 -24.19 0.97
C GLU A 113 27.80 -22.89 0.52
N LEU A 114 28.78 -22.96 -0.39
CA LEU A 114 29.43 -21.77 -0.98
C LEU A 114 28.43 -20.94 -1.82
N GLU A 115 27.56 -21.59 -2.57
CA GLU A 115 26.47 -20.92 -3.29
C GLU A 115 25.51 -20.20 -2.33
N ARG A 116 25.14 -20.84 -1.22
CA ARG A 116 24.34 -20.24 -0.16
C ARG A 116 25.05 -19.03 0.47
N GLN A 117 26.35 -19.12 0.75
CA GLN A 117 27.16 -18.01 1.27
C GLN A 117 27.29 -16.86 0.27
N ALA A 118 27.49 -17.16 -1.03
CA ALA A 118 27.52 -16.16 -2.08
C ALA A 118 26.17 -15.43 -2.18
N ALA A 119 25.06 -16.17 -2.13
CA ALA A 119 23.72 -15.60 -2.14
C ALA A 119 23.45 -14.67 -0.93
N GLN A 120 23.90 -15.07 0.27
CA GLN A 120 23.77 -14.26 1.49
C GLN A 120 24.66 -12.99 1.45
N ALA A 121 25.85 -13.08 0.85
CA ALA A 121 26.76 -11.95 0.70
C ALA A 121 26.32 -10.96 -0.40
N THR A 122 25.53 -11.44 -1.36
CA THR A 122 25.05 -10.60 -2.47
C THR A 122 24.01 -9.59 -2.00
N ARG A 123 24.36 -8.32 -2.10
CA ARG A 123 23.43 -7.22 -1.77
C ARG A 123 22.71 -6.78 -3.03
N GLN A 124 21.38 -6.90 -3.01
CA GLN A 124 20.54 -6.29 -4.04
C GLN A 124 20.27 -4.82 -3.70
N PRO A 125 20.52 -3.88 -4.62
CA PRO A 125 20.20 -2.47 -4.39
C PRO A 125 18.68 -2.30 -4.31
N THR A 126 18.21 -1.71 -3.22
CA THR A 126 16.78 -1.36 -3.09
C THR A 126 16.44 -0.33 -4.18
N ALA A 127 15.46 -0.64 -5.02
CA ALA A 127 15.02 0.24 -6.10
C ALA A 127 14.07 1.33 -5.57
N TYR A 128 13.14 0.95 -4.70
CA TYR A 128 12.16 1.86 -4.07
C TYR A 128 11.78 1.37 -2.67
N THR A 129 11.14 2.25 -1.92
CA THR A 129 10.45 1.89 -0.69
C THR A 129 8.97 1.84 -0.98
N ASP A 130 8.31 0.71 -0.66
CA ASP A 130 6.87 0.53 -0.84
C ASP A 130 6.16 0.83 0.49
N VAL A 131 5.34 1.86 0.49
CA VAL A 131 4.45 2.20 1.61
C VAL A 131 3.04 1.83 1.20
N THR A 132 2.53 0.72 1.72
CA THR A 132 1.20 0.23 1.37
C THR A 132 0.19 0.72 2.39
N VAL A 133 -0.86 1.38 1.90
CA VAL A 133 -2.04 1.82 2.66
C VAL A 133 -3.16 0.83 2.37
N SER A 134 -3.50 -0.02 3.33
CA SER A 134 -4.56 -1.04 3.21
C SER A 134 -5.78 -0.61 4.00
N PHE A 135 -6.94 -0.56 3.34
CA PHE A 135 -8.21 -0.16 3.93
C PHE A 135 -8.87 -1.34 4.68
N SER A 136 -9.78 -1.02 5.60
CA SER A 136 -10.47 -2.04 6.39
C SER A 136 -11.33 -2.95 5.52
N LYS A 137 -11.69 -4.11 6.09
CA LYS A 137 -12.46 -5.11 5.34
C LYS A 137 -13.86 -4.58 4.99
N SER A 138 -14.52 -3.85 5.88
CA SER A 138 -15.85 -3.29 5.60
C SER A 138 -15.83 -2.27 4.44
N ILE A 139 -14.75 -1.48 4.30
CA ILE A 139 -14.55 -0.57 3.15
C ILE A 139 -14.48 -1.39 1.86
N SER A 140 -13.68 -2.45 1.84
CA SER A 140 -13.52 -3.32 0.65
C SER A 140 -14.80 -4.09 0.30
N VAL A 141 -15.58 -4.49 1.30
CA VAL A 141 -16.89 -5.14 1.10
C VAL A 141 -17.90 -4.17 0.50
N LEU A 142 -17.95 -2.91 0.97
CA LEU A 142 -18.78 -1.87 0.35
C LEU A 142 -18.40 -1.64 -1.12
N HIS A 143 -17.10 -1.55 -1.41
CA HIS A 143 -16.63 -1.39 -2.79
C HIS A 143 -17.01 -2.59 -3.68
N ALA A 144 -16.83 -3.81 -3.17
CA ALA A 144 -17.24 -5.02 -3.87
C ALA A 144 -18.76 -5.05 -4.16
N SER A 145 -19.59 -4.56 -3.22
CA SER A 145 -21.04 -4.42 -3.42
C SER A 145 -21.37 -3.43 -4.55
N ILE A 146 -20.69 -2.29 -4.63
CA ILE A 146 -20.87 -1.31 -5.72
C ILE A 146 -20.54 -1.98 -7.06
N ARG A 147 -19.42 -2.69 -7.17
CA ARG A 147 -19.02 -3.44 -8.37
C ARG A 147 -20.03 -4.51 -8.77
N GLU A 148 -20.53 -5.26 -7.80
CA GLU A 148 -21.55 -6.30 -8.05
C GLU A 148 -22.83 -5.69 -8.61
N ASN A 149 -23.27 -4.54 -8.12
CA ASN A 149 -24.42 -3.83 -8.69
C ASN A 149 -24.17 -3.39 -10.14
N ALA A 150 -22.98 -2.88 -10.47
CA ALA A 150 -22.61 -2.54 -11.85
C ALA A 150 -22.63 -3.79 -12.76
N ARG A 151 -22.07 -4.91 -12.28
CA ARG A 151 -22.09 -6.19 -13.01
C ARG A 151 -23.51 -6.69 -13.26
N ARG A 152 -24.38 -6.66 -12.23
CA ARG A 152 -25.79 -7.09 -12.38
C ARG A 152 -26.55 -6.21 -13.36
N ALA A 153 -26.36 -4.89 -13.30
CA ALA A 153 -26.97 -3.95 -14.25
C ALA A 153 -26.54 -4.23 -15.70
N ARG A 154 -25.25 -4.47 -15.92
CA ARG A 154 -24.72 -4.86 -17.23
C ARG A 154 -25.32 -6.16 -17.74
N LEU A 155 -25.42 -7.20 -16.92
CA LEU A 155 -26.01 -8.48 -17.30
C LEU A 155 -27.53 -8.38 -17.60
N ALA A 156 -28.21 -7.44 -16.93
CA ALA A 156 -29.62 -7.15 -17.20
C ALA A 156 -29.84 -6.27 -18.43
N GLY A 157 -28.77 -5.74 -19.06
CA GLY A 157 -28.85 -4.80 -20.17
C GLY A 157 -29.33 -3.41 -19.77
N ASP A 158 -29.37 -3.10 -18.48
CA ASP A 158 -29.77 -1.80 -17.96
C ASP A 158 -28.59 -0.82 -18.00
N GLN A 159 -28.43 -0.16 -19.15
CA GLN A 159 -27.36 0.80 -19.38
C GLN A 159 -27.38 1.99 -18.41
N ARG A 160 -28.59 2.41 -17.96
CA ARG A 160 -28.73 3.52 -17.01
C ARG A 160 -28.20 3.13 -15.62
N ALA A 161 -28.59 1.97 -15.15
CA ALA A 161 -28.10 1.43 -13.86
C ALA A 161 -26.61 1.11 -13.95
N GLU A 162 -26.12 0.53 -15.04
CA GLU A 162 -24.70 0.27 -15.23
C GLU A 162 -23.87 1.56 -15.17
N ALA A 163 -24.23 2.61 -15.91
CA ALA A 163 -23.54 3.89 -15.87
C ALA A 163 -23.60 4.54 -14.48
N TYR A 164 -24.72 4.44 -13.78
CA TYR A 164 -24.84 4.95 -12.42
C TYR A 164 -23.86 4.26 -11.46
N TRP A 165 -23.84 2.92 -11.45
CA TRP A 165 -22.98 2.16 -10.55
C TRP A 165 -21.50 2.27 -10.90
N ALA A 166 -21.16 2.33 -12.19
CA ALA A 166 -19.79 2.63 -12.63
C ALA A 166 -19.33 4.00 -12.13
N GLY A 167 -20.18 5.03 -12.19
CA GLY A 167 -19.90 6.33 -11.61
C GLY A 167 -19.70 6.30 -10.07
N GLN A 168 -20.46 5.45 -9.36
CA GLN A 168 -20.25 5.24 -7.92
C GLN A 168 -18.89 4.55 -7.64
N GLU A 169 -18.47 3.60 -8.48
CA GLU A 169 -17.17 2.96 -8.36
C GLU A 169 -16.03 3.95 -8.57
N GLU A 170 -16.08 4.77 -9.63
CA GLU A 170 -15.09 5.83 -9.86
C GLU A 170 -15.00 6.82 -8.69
N LYS A 171 -16.17 7.23 -8.17
CA LYS A 171 -16.26 8.10 -6.99
C LYS A 171 -15.63 7.45 -5.76
N PHE A 172 -15.87 6.15 -5.56
CA PHE A 172 -15.28 5.39 -4.45
C PHE A 172 -13.75 5.32 -4.55
N GLN A 173 -13.23 4.96 -5.72
CA GLN A 173 -11.78 4.95 -5.97
C GLN A 173 -11.16 6.34 -5.75
N ALA A 174 -11.84 7.41 -6.16
CA ALA A 174 -11.39 8.77 -5.91
C ALA A 174 -11.31 9.10 -4.40
N VAL A 175 -12.25 8.60 -3.58
CA VAL A 175 -12.20 8.70 -2.11
C VAL A 175 -10.94 8.02 -1.57
N LEU A 176 -10.66 6.79 -1.98
CA LEU A 176 -9.47 6.06 -1.52
C LEU A 176 -8.18 6.80 -1.89
N HIS A 177 -8.11 7.36 -3.11
CA HIS A 177 -6.97 8.16 -3.55
C HIS A 177 -6.83 9.48 -2.76
N ARG A 178 -7.94 10.16 -2.38
CA ARG A 178 -7.88 11.37 -1.54
C ARG A 178 -7.37 11.05 -0.14
N ALA A 179 -7.83 9.96 0.46
CA ALA A 179 -7.34 9.50 1.76
C ALA A 179 -5.85 9.13 1.73
N ASN A 180 -5.41 8.43 0.67
CA ASN A 180 -4.00 8.14 0.44
C ASN A 180 -3.17 9.42 0.27
N ARG A 181 -3.68 10.41 -0.46
CA ARG A 181 -3.02 11.70 -0.64
C ARG A 181 -2.79 12.42 0.69
N ALA A 182 -3.78 12.44 1.59
CA ALA A 182 -3.61 13.03 2.91
C ALA A 182 -2.44 12.39 3.70
N ALA A 183 -2.29 11.06 3.61
CA ALA A 183 -1.13 10.37 4.18
C ALA A 183 0.18 10.76 3.49
N LEU A 184 0.20 10.84 2.17
CA LEU A 184 1.41 11.24 1.41
C LEU A 184 1.83 12.69 1.73
N GLU A 185 0.90 13.61 1.88
CA GLU A 185 1.17 15.01 2.29
C GLU A 185 1.79 15.06 3.68
N TYR A 186 1.26 14.28 4.63
CA TYR A 186 1.86 14.13 5.95
C TYR A 186 3.28 13.56 5.86
N MET A 187 3.48 12.49 5.08
CA MET A 187 4.77 11.87 4.86
C MET A 187 5.77 12.84 4.21
N GLN A 188 5.34 13.63 3.22
CA GLN A 188 6.16 14.65 2.59
C GLN A 188 6.66 15.67 3.61
N THR A 189 5.79 16.13 4.49
CA THR A 189 6.10 17.15 5.50
C THR A 189 7.10 16.64 6.54
N TRP A 190 6.94 15.41 7.02
CA TRP A 190 7.66 14.91 8.19
C TRP A 190 8.77 13.91 7.88
N ALA A 191 8.77 13.33 6.69
CA ALA A 191 9.73 12.31 6.28
C ALA A 191 10.34 12.55 4.88
N GLY A 192 9.92 13.60 4.17
CA GLY A 192 10.53 14.04 2.92
C GLY A 192 11.87 14.73 3.16
N VAL A 193 12.90 13.97 3.55
CA VAL A 193 14.21 14.51 3.92
C VAL A 193 15.36 13.72 3.31
N THR A 194 16.50 14.39 3.15
CA THR A 194 17.79 13.80 2.79
C THR A 194 18.85 14.18 3.79
N ARG A 195 19.93 13.43 3.83
CA ARG A 195 21.11 13.74 4.65
C ARG A 195 22.12 14.55 3.83
N THR A 196 22.61 15.62 4.43
CA THR A 196 23.70 16.45 3.89
C THR A 196 24.76 16.66 4.96
N GLY A 197 25.99 16.98 4.56
CA GLY A 197 27.13 17.06 5.46
C GLY A 197 27.63 15.69 5.92
N TYR A 198 28.47 15.67 6.93
CA TYR A 198 29.12 14.47 7.46
C TYR A 198 28.36 13.91 8.68
N HIS A 199 27.88 12.68 8.59
CA HIS A 199 27.09 12.00 9.63
C HIS A 199 27.88 10.93 10.41
N GLY A 200 29.21 10.88 10.27
CA GLY A 200 30.09 9.99 11.01
C GLY A 200 30.71 10.65 12.26
N THR A 201 31.78 10.05 12.80
CA THR A 201 32.56 10.65 13.87
C THR A 201 33.12 11.99 13.39
N ARG A 202 32.95 13.04 14.17
CA ARG A 202 33.33 14.42 13.81
C ARG A 202 34.82 14.48 13.46
N VAL A 203 35.09 15.01 12.27
CA VAL A 203 36.44 15.30 11.79
C VAL A 203 36.54 16.81 11.59
N ASP A 204 37.59 17.43 12.07
CA ASP A 204 37.81 18.88 11.94
C ASP A 204 37.81 19.31 10.46
N GLY A 205 37.14 20.43 10.18
CA GLY A 205 37.00 20.97 8.82
C GLY A 205 35.83 20.37 8.01
N GLN A 206 35.09 19.42 8.52
CA GLN A 206 33.90 18.90 7.85
C GLN A 206 32.60 19.59 8.34
N GLU A 207 31.71 19.92 7.40
CA GLU A 207 30.37 20.40 7.79
C GLU A 207 29.62 19.32 8.57
N PRO A 208 29.00 19.67 9.72
CA PRO A 208 28.22 18.73 10.48
C PRO A 208 27.03 18.22 9.65
N GLY A 209 26.70 16.94 9.87
CA GLY A 209 25.56 16.30 9.23
C GLY A 209 24.24 16.95 9.64
N ARG A 210 23.35 17.14 8.67
CA ARG A 210 22.00 17.67 8.88
C ARG A 210 21.00 16.98 7.98
N PHE A 211 19.72 17.03 8.37
CA PHE A 211 18.60 16.63 7.53
C PHE A 211 18.07 17.85 6.78
N GLU A 212 17.87 17.73 5.49
CA GLU A 212 17.30 18.80 4.65
C GLU A 212 16.00 18.34 4.02
N ALA A 213 14.99 19.23 4.02
CA ALA A 213 13.71 18.96 3.38
C ALA A 213 13.88 18.76 1.87
N ALA A 214 13.19 17.75 1.36
CA ALA A 214 13.31 17.32 -0.03
C ALA A 214 11.98 16.80 -0.57
N GLY A 215 11.76 16.98 -1.86
CA GLY A 215 10.54 16.56 -2.55
C GLY A 215 10.55 15.07 -2.88
N LEU A 216 9.57 14.33 -2.35
CA LEU A 216 9.38 12.92 -2.65
C LEU A 216 8.95 12.71 -4.11
N ILE A 217 9.33 11.57 -4.68
CA ILE A 217 8.81 11.05 -5.94
C ILE A 217 8.06 9.77 -5.61
N VAL A 218 6.76 9.74 -5.88
CA VAL A 218 5.88 8.62 -5.54
C VAL A 218 5.06 8.21 -6.74
N THR A 219 4.88 6.90 -6.93
CA THR A 219 3.83 6.34 -7.79
C THR A 219 2.87 5.54 -6.93
N SER A 220 1.57 5.83 -7.03
CA SER A 220 0.50 5.21 -6.25
C SER A 220 -0.33 4.27 -7.12
N TRP A 221 -0.54 3.03 -6.67
CA TRP A 221 -1.18 1.94 -7.41
C TRP A 221 -2.30 1.35 -6.56
N LEU A 222 -3.56 1.60 -6.95
CA LEU A 222 -4.72 1.03 -6.28
C LEU A 222 -4.93 -0.41 -6.74
N GLN A 223 -5.15 -1.30 -5.78
CA GLN A 223 -5.50 -2.71 -6.01
C GLN A 223 -6.73 -3.07 -5.17
N GLY A 224 -7.64 -3.83 -5.75
CA GLY A 224 -8.91 -4.21 -5.11
C GLY A 224 -8.93 -5.63 -4.54
N THR A 225 -7.86 -6.42 -4.69
CA THR A 225 -7.85 -7.83 -4.30
C THR A 225 -6.69 -8.22 -3.41
N SER A 226 -6.93 -9.14 -2.48
CA SER A 226 -5.86 -9.85 -1.77
C SER A 226 -5.18 -10.89 -2.70
N ARG A 227 -4.09 -11.52 -2.23
CA ARG A 227 -3.44 -12.62 -2.96
C ARG A 227 -4.28 -13.88 -3.07
N ASP A 228 -5.24 -14.03 -2.17
CA ASP A 228 -6.21 -15.14 -2.18
C ASP A 228 -7.48 -14.78 -2.99
N GLY A 229 -7.50 -13.59 -3.60
CA GLY A 229 -8.59 -13.08 -4.42
C GLY A 229 -9.78 -12.58 -3.62
N ASP A 230 -9.66 -12.34 -2.32
CA ASP A 230 -10.71 -11.67 -1.53
C ASP A 230 -10.74 -10.18 -1.85
N PRO A 231 -11.90 -9.49 -1.70
CA PRO A 231 -11.98 -8.05 -1.80
C PRO A 231 -11.07 -7.42 -0.72
N GLN A 232 -10.09 -6.64 -1.16
CA GLN A 232 -9.14 -5.97 -0.28
C GLN A 232 -8.55 -4.76 -0.97
N ASP A 233 -9.14 -3.60 -0.76
CA ASP A 233 -8.62 -2.35 -1.29
C ASP A 233 -7.34 -1.94 -0.58
N HIS A 234 -6.32 -1.65 -1.35
CA HIS A 234 -5.06 -1.14 -0.85
C HIS A 234 -4.31 -0.35 -1.92
N ILE A 235 -3.53 0.63 -1.49
CA ILE A 235 -2.73 1.46 -2.39
C ILE A 235 -1.25 1.24 -2.06
N HIS A 236 -0.51 0.78 -3.05
CA HIS A 236 0.94 0.73 -3.00
C HIS A 236 1.53 2.07 -3.40
N ASN A 237 2.25 2.71 -2.51
CA ASN A 237 3.00 3.92 -2.77
C ASN A 237 4.48 3.57 -2.91
N GLN A 238 4.96 3.49 -4.14
CA GLN A 238 6.36 3.27 -4.41
C GLN A 238 7.10 4.60 -4.35
N ILE A 239 8.00 4.74 -3.37
CA ILE A 239 8.77 5.94 -3.14
C ILE A 239 10.16 5.74 -3.73
N ALA A 240 10.55 6.59 -4.67
CA ALA A 240 11.87 6.53 -5.27
C ALA A 240 12.96 6.78 -4.22
N ARG A 241 14.13 6.15 -4.41
CA ARG A 241 15.28 6.28 -3.53
C ARG A 241 16.06 7.57 -3.76
N ILE A 242 15.63 8.38 -4.72
CA ILE A 242 16.16 9.69 -5.05
C ILE A 242 15.14 10.77 -4.72
N THR A 243 15.59 11.92 -4.28
CA THR A 243 14.74 13.06 -3.91
C THR A 243 15.45 14.37 -4.26
N ARG A 244 14.69 15.45 -4.48
CA ARG A 244 15.25 16.77 -4.80
C ARG A 244 15.15 17.70 -3.60
N THR A 245 16.28 18.19 -3.10
CA THR A 245 16.31 19.15 -2.00
C THR A 245 15.68 20.48 -2.40
N PHE A 246 14.88 21.07 -1.49
CA PHE A 246 14.27 22.36 -1.75
C PHE A 246 15.27 23.52 -1.69
N ARG A 247 16.31 23.40 -0.85
CA ARG A 247 17.30 24.46 -0.64
C ARG A 247 18.15 24.79 -1.87
N ASP A 248 18.70 23.76 -2.54
CA ASP A 248 19.66 23.93 -3.62
C ASP A 248 19.27 23.20 -4.91
N GLY A 249 18.12 22.58 -4.95
CA GLY A 249 17.59 21.88 -6.11
C GLY A 249 18.37 20.62 -6.53
N LYS A 250 19.34 20.16 -5.73
CA LYS A 250 20.17 19.00 -6.08
C LYS A 250 19.45 17.69 -5.78
N TRP A 251 19.70 16.69 -6.61
CA TRP A 251 19.22 15.34 -6.43
C TRP A 251 20.10 14.57 -5.44
N ARG A 252 19.50 13.94 -4.43
CA ARG A 252 20.18 13.21 -3.36
C ARG A 252 19.42 11.95 -2.97
N ALA A 253 20.10 11.04 -2.27
CA ALA A 253 19.45 9.85 -1.73
C ALA A 253 18.43 10.22 -0.65
N LEU A 254 17.24 9.65 -0.73
CA LEU A 254 16.19 9.80 0.29
C LEU A 254 16.62 9.13 1.61
N ASP A 255 16.39 9.78 2.74
CA ASP A 255 16.52 9.14 4.06
C ASP A 255 15.31 8.28 4.36
N THR A 256 15.43 6.97 4.10
CA THR A 256 14.33 6.03 4.31
C THR A 256 14.11 5.61 5.76
N ALA A 257 15.00 5.99 6.68
CA ALA A 257 14.78 5.77 8.11
C ALA A 257 13.66 6.66 8.62
N SER A 258 13.61 7.92 8.19
CA SER A 258 12.56 8.87 8.54
C SER A 258 11.16 8.41 8.11
N LEU A 259 11.03 7.70 6.96
CA LEU A 259 9.75 7.14 6.53
C LEU A 259 9.16 6.17 7.55
N ARG A 260 9.99 5.37 8.22
CA ARG A 260 9.54 4.39 9.20
C ARG A 260 9.06 5.01 10.50
N GLN A 261 9.61 6.16 10.86
CA GLN A 261 9.26 6.86 12.10
C GLN A 261 7.85 7.44 12.08
N VAL A 262 7.32 7.72 10.89
CA VAL A 262 6.00 8.35 10.72
C VAL A 262 4.86 7.36 10.42
N ILE A 263 5.11 6.05 10.35
CA ILE A 263 4.12 5.03 9.94
C ILE A 263 2.85 5.09 10.79
N GLY A 264 2.98 5.18 12.12
CA GLY A 264 1.83 5.24 13.03
C GLY A 264 0.96 6.47 12.78
N ALA A 265 1.58 7.62 12.52
CA ALA A 265 0.88 8.85 12.20
C ALA A 265 0.25 8.79 10.81
N LEU A 266 0.96 8.25 9.80
CA LEU A 266 0.40 8.02 8.46
C LEU A 266 -0.87 7.17 8.52
N GLN A 267 -0.86 6.12 9.33
CA GLN A 267 -1.99 5.23 9.51
C GLN A 267 -3.19 5.96 10.13
N ALA A 268 -2.97 6.81 11.13
CA ALA A 268 -4.02 7.60 11.76
C ALA A 268 -4.59 8.65 10.79
N VAL A 269 -3.74 9.36 10.04
CA VAL A 269 -4.15 10.34 9.05
C VAL A 269 -4.97 9.69 7.93
N ALA A 270 -4.50 8.59 7.36
CA ALA A 270 -5.22 7.88 6.31
C ALA A 270 -6.58 7.34 6.79
N ALA A 271 -6.63 6.80 8.03
CA ALA A 271 -7.87 6.29 8.62
C ALA A 271 -8.90 7.42 8.81
N THR A 272 -8.49 8.53 9.41
CA THR A 272 -9.37 9.69 9.60
C THR A 272 -9.85 10.24 8.25
N ALA A 273 -8.94 10.35 7.27
CA ALA A 273 -9.28 10.87 5.96
C ALA A 273 -10.31 9.99 5.23
N VAL A 274 -10.11 8.65 5.22
CA VAL A 274 -11.07 7.75 4.54
C VAL A 274 -12.42 7.72 5.25
N GLU A 275 -12.44 7.76 6.59
CA GLU A 275 -13.69 7.81 7.36
C GLU A 275 -14.48 9.09 7.04
N CYS A 276 -13.82 10.27 7.05
CA CYS A 276 -14.45 11.53 6.69
C CYS A 276 -14.94 11.57 5.25
N GLU A 277 -14.11 11.11 4.29
CA GLU A 277 -14.45 11.13 2.88
C GLU A 277 -15.62 10.18 2.55
N LEU A 278 -15.63 8.96 3.10
CA LEU A 278 -16.73 8.00 2.90
C LEU A 278 -18.01 8.46 3.57
N THR A 279 -17.93 9.08 4.75
CA THR A 279 -19.11 9.68 5.39
C THR A 279 -19.70 10.79 4.51
N ARG A 280 -18.85 11.68 3.99
CA ARG A 280 -19.29 12.80 3.15
C ARG A 280 -19.89 12.35 1.82
N GLU A 281 -19.22 11.41 1.13
CA GLU A 281 -19.57 11.03 -0.23
C GLU A 281 -20.62 9.92 -0.33
N PHE A 282 -20.67 9.04 0.67
CA PHE A 282 -21.50 7.84 0.68
C PHE A 282 -22.45 7.77 1.88
N GLY A 283 -22.40 8.74 2.79
CA GLY A 283 -23.28 8.80 3.96
C GLY A 283 -23.13 7.63 4.93
N VAL A 284 -21.98 6.91 4.89
CA VAL A 284 -21.74 5.78 5.79
C VAL A 284 -21.53 6.27 7.23
N THR A 285 -21.90 5.42 8.17
CA THR A 285 -21.64 5.63 9.60
C THR A 285 -20.70 4.56 10.13
N TRP A 286 -20.04 4.83 11.25
CA TRP A 286 -18.95 4.02 11.77
C TRP A 286 -19.26 3.45 13.13
N VAL A 287 -18.75 2.25 13.40
CA VAL A 287 -18.78 1.60 14.70
C VAL A 287 -17.35 1.21 15.11
N PRO A 288 -16.99 1.39 16.40
CA PRO A 288 -15.69 0.95 16.89
C PRO A 288 -15.55 -0.57 16.76
N ARG A 289 -14.37 -1.02 16.37
CA ARG A 289 -14.01 -2.43 16.38
C ARG A 289 -13.90 -2.94 17.83
N ALA A 290 -14.23 -4.20 18.04
CA ALA A 290 -14.12 -4.86 19.35
C ALA A 290 -12.67 -4.85 19.90
N ASP A 291 -11.64 -4.86 19.01
CA ASP A 291 -10.24 -4.80 19.40
C ASP A 291 -9.74 -3.38 19.72
N GLY A 292 -10.59 -2.38 19.68
CA GLY A 292 -10.27 -0.96 19.91
C GLY A 292 -9.32 -0.35 18.88
N ARG A 293 -9.02 -1.04 17.77
CA ARG A 293 -8.02 -0.62 16.78
C ARG A 293 -8.62 0.08 15.56
N GLY A 294 -9.70 0.85 15.74
CA GLY A 294 -10.32 1.66 14.70
C GLY A 294 -11.78 1.34 14.48
N ASN A 295 -12.30 1.72 13.32
CA ASN A 295 -13.72 1.65 13.01
C ASN A 295 -13.97 0.75 11.80
N GLU A 296 -15.19 0.18 11.76
CA GLU A 296 -15.76 -0.49 10.59
C GLU A 296 -17.07 0.21 10.20
N ILE A 297 -17.52 0.05 8.97
CA ILE A 297 -18.78 0.61 8.50
C ILE A 297 -19.93 -0.07 9.24
N LYS A 298 -20.80 0.73 9.87
CA LYS A 298 -22.01 0.24 10.55
C LYS A 298 -22.93 -0.44 9.56
N GLY A 299 -23.43 -1.63 9.93
CA GLY A 299 -24.33 -2.43 9.09
C GLY A 299 -23.61 -3.52 8.30
N ILE A 300 -22.28 -3.48 8.14
CA ILE A 300 -21.50 -4.61 7.62
C ILE A 300 -21.10 -5.49 8.81
N THR A 301 -21.57 -6.72 8.81
CA THR A 301 -21.37 -7.63 9.95
C THR A 301 -19.98 -8.26 9.97
N GLN A 302 -19.55 -8.71 11.15
CA GLN A 302 -18.29 -9.44 11.29
C GLN A 302 -18.28 -10.71 10.43
N ALA A 303 -19.40 -11.43 10.34
CA ALA A 303 -19.53 -12.63 9.50
C ALA A 303 -19.28 -12.33 8.01
N GLN A 304 -19.83 -11.21 7.50
CA GLN A 304 -19.57 -10.78 6.12
C GLN A 304 -18.10 -10.44 5.89
N MET A 305 -17.45 -9.79 6.86
CA MET A 305 -16.02 -9.48 6.76
C MET A 305 -15.14 -10.74 6.85
N ASP A 306 -15.49 -11.68 7.72
CA ASP A 306 -14.77 -12.94 7.90
C ASP A 306 -14.88 -13.85 6.68
N ALA A 307 -16.02 -13.86 5.99
CA ALA A 307 -16.22 -14.59 4.75
C ALA A 307 -15.19 -14.22 3.66
N TYR A 308 -14.67 -12.99 3.70
CA TYR A 308 -13.63 -12.49 2.79
C TYR A 308 -12.25 -12.34 3.45
N SER A 309 -12.01 -13.06 4.55
CA SER A 309 -10.75 -12.96 5.31
C SER A 309 -9.92 -14.25 5.24
N THR A 310 -9.93 -14.93 4.09
CA THR A 310 -9.24 -16.21 3.83
C THR A 310 -7.79 -16.19 4.29
N ARG A 311 -7.07 -15.10 3.99
CA ARG A 311 -5.68 -14.93 4.41
C ARG A 311 -5.52 -14.86 5.92
N THR A 312 -6.40 -14.14 6.62
CA THR A 312 -6.35 -14.02 8.08
C THR A 312 -6.52 -15.38 8.75
N VAL A 313 -7.46 -16.18 8.25
CA VAL A 313 -7.68 -17.56 8.71
C VAL A 313 -6.42 -18.41 8.53
N ALA A 314 -5.80 -18.37 7.34
CA ALA A 314 -4.58 -19.12 7.06
C ALA A 314 -3.38 -18.68 7.94
N VAL A 315 -3.23 -17.36 8.18
CA VAL A 315 -2.19 -16.83 9.08
C VAL A 315 -2.42 -17.33 10.50
N HIS A 316 -3.65 -17.22 11.05
CA HIS A 316 -3.95 -17.68 12.40
C HIS A 316 -3.82 -19.20 12.59
N GLN A 317 -4.14 -19.99 11.56
CA GLN A 317 -3.86 -21.43 11.59
C GLN A 317 -2.35 -21.69 11.71
N LYS A 318 -1.55 -20.96 10.92
CA LYS A 318 -0.08 -21.11 10.94
C LYS A 318 0.53 -20.58 12.23
N GLU A 319 0.00 -19.51 12.79
CA GLU A 319 0.41 -19.01 14.13
C GLU A 319 0.22 -20.07 15.20
N ARG A 320 -0.97 -20.69 15.26
CA ARG A 320 -1.26 -21.75 16.22
C ARG A 320 -0.33 -22.96 16.05
N GLU A 321 -0.06 -23.36 14.81
CA GLU A 321 0.89 -24.45 14.51
C GLU A 321 2.29 -24.11 15.02
N LEU A 322 2.81 -22.93 14.68
CA LEU A 322 4.13 -22.48 15.09
C LEU A 322 4.26 -22.29 16.61
N ALA A 323 3.20 -21.80 17.27
CA ALA A 323 3.17 -21.67 18.71
C ALA A 323 3.25 -23.04 19.40
N ARG A 324 2.49 -24.03 18.93
CA ARG A 324 2.57 -25.42 19.45
C ARG A 324 3.96 -26.05 19.24
N VAL A 325 4.61 -25.81 18.07
CA VAL A 325 5.98 -26.27 17.83
C VAL A 325 6.95 -25.61 18.78
N TRP A 326 6.75 -24.31 19.04
CA TRP A 326 7.58 -23.53 19.97
C TRP A 326 7.42 -24.06 21.41
N GLU A 327 6.20 -24.30 21.90
CA GLU A 327 5.89 -24.83 23.22
C GLU A 327 6.54 -26.21 23.45
N ARG A 328 6.41 -27.12 22.48
CA ARG A 328 7.07 -28.43 22.57
C ARG A 328 8.59 -28.32 22.70
N ARG A 329 9.20 -27.34 22.01
CA ARG A 329 10.65 -27.15 22.01
C ARG A 329 11.17 -26.52 23.30
N HIS A 330 10.41 -25.65 23.93
CA HIS A 330 10.85 -24.84 25.07
C HIS A 330 10.19 -25.22 26.40
N GLY A 331 9.21 -26.12 26.41
CA GLY A 331 8.52 -26.57 27.61
C GLY A 331 7.66 -25.51 28.33
N ARG A 332 7.38 -24.38 27.66
CA ARG A 332 6.55 -23.29 28.18
C ARG A 332 5.79 -22.57 27.07
N THR A 333 4.78 -21.77 27.39
CA THR A 333 4.08 -20.89 26.46
C THR A 333 4.97 -19.73 26.01
N PRO A 334 4.85 -19.26 24.73
CA PRO A 334 5.59 -18.12 24.23
C PRO A 334 5.13 -16.82 24.92
N ASN A 335 6.07 -15.94 25.23
CA ASN A 335 5.79 -14.60 25.72
C ASN A 335 5.35 -13.65 24.56
N SER A 336 4.92 -12.41 24.90
CA SER A 336 4.40 -11.47 23.92
C SER A 336 5.39 -11.16 22.79
N ARG A 337 6.71 -11.08 23.05
CA ARG A 337 7.73 -10.82 22.02
C ARG A 337 7.91 -12.04 21.11
N GLU A 338 7.88 -13.24 21.67
CA GLU A 338 7.97 -14.50 20.94
C GLU A 338 6.72 -14.72 20.09
N LEU A 339 5.52 -14.37 20.59
CA LEU A 339 4.28 -14.39 19.83
C LEU A 339 4.34 -13.44 18.64
N LEU A 340 4.88 -12.21 18.77
CA LEU A 340 5.09 -11.29 17.66
C LEU A 340 6.02 -11.88 16.59
N HIS A 341 7.07 -12.58 17.01
CA HIS A 341 7.98 -13.27 16.09
C HIS A 341 7.29 -14.42 15.36
N ILE A 342 6.50 -15.23 16.10
CA ILE A 342 5.69 -16.33 15.54
C ILE A 342 4.68 -15.79 14.53
N ALA A 343 3.96 -14.72 14.84
CA ALA A 343 3.01 -14.06 13.96
C ALA A 343 3.67 -13.56 12.66
N SER A 344 4.84 -12.91 12.79
CA SER A 344 5.63 -12.48 11.63
C SER A 344 6.04 -13.66 10.74
N LYS A 345 6.51 -14.76 11.34
CA LYS A 345 6.90 -15.98 10.62
C LYS A 345 5.70 -16.66 9.98
N ALA A 346 4.55 -16.74 10.67
CA ALA A 346 3.31 -17.28 10.14
C ALA A 346 2.83 -16.51 8.91
N THR A 347 2.87 -15.17 8.98
CA THR A 347 2.52 -14.28 7.87
C THR A 347 3.39 -14.52 6.62
N LEU A 348 4.69 -14.78 6.81
CA LEU A 348 5.60 -15.08 5.71
C LEU A 348 5.37 -16.48 5.14
N GLN A 349 5.21 -17.49 6.01
CA GLN A 349 5.06 -18.89 5.60
C GLN A 349 3.70 -19.22 4.99
N SER A 350 2.63 -18.54 5.41
CA SER A 350 1.29 -18.67 4.83
C SER A 350 1.13 -17.94 3.50
N ARG A 351 2.17 -17.20 3.07
CA ARG A 351 2.10 -16.36 1.88
C ARG A 351 2.11 -17.20 0.61
N LYS A 352 0.96 -17.37 -0.03
CA LYS A 352 0.88 -17.93 -1.37
C LYS A 352 1.59 -17.03 -2.38
N GLY A 353 2.21 -17.65 -3.38
CA GLY A 353 2.66 -16.90 -4.55
C GLY A 353 1.46 -16.24 -5.22
N LYS A 354 1.60 -15.02 -5.75
CA LYS A 354 0.58 -14.45 -6.61
C LYS A 354 0.72 -15.08 -7.98
N GLU A 355 -0.35 -15.69 -8.48
CA GLU A 355 -0.34 -16.23 -9.83
C GLU A 355 -0.34 -15.06 -10.85
N PRO A 356 0.54 -15.13 -11.87
CA PRO A 356 0.47 -14.19 -12.96
C PRO A 356 -0.78 -14.52 -13.79
N GLY A 357 -1.61 -13.53 -14.07
CA GLY A 357 -2.80 -13.70 -14.89
C GLY A 357 -3.58 -12.39 -14.95
N GLU A 358 -4.39 -12.29 -15.97
CA GLU A 358 -5.39 -11.25 -16.10
C GLU A 358 -6.43 -11.40 -15.00
N ILE A 359 -6.83 -10.32 -14.36
CA ILE A 359 -7.87 -10.33 -13.33
C ILE A 359 -9.21 -10.31 -14.04
N ASP A 360 -9.90 -11.43 -13.99
CA ASP A 360 -11.30 -11.50 -14.42
C ASP A 360 -12.19 -10.96 -13.27
N TRP A 361 -12.52 -9.67 -13.38
CA TRP A 361 -13.36 -9.00 -12.39
C TRP A 361 -14.77 -9.55 -12.31
N ASP A 362 -15.32 -10.06 -13.41
CA ASP A 362 -16.65 -10.66 -13.41
C ASP A 362 -16.69 -11.99 -12.69
N ALA A 363 -15.69 -12.84 -12.94
CA ALA A 363 -15.53 -14.10 -12.22
C ALA A 363 -15.27 -13.87 -10.72
N LEU A 364 -14.51 -12.84 -10.36
CA LEU A 364 -14.28 -12.45 -8.97
C LEU A 364 -15.55 -11.96 -8.29
N ALA A 365 -16.28 -11.04 -8.92
CA ALA A 365 -17.53 -10.50 -8.37
C ALA A 365 -18.58 -11.59 -8.18
N LEU A 366 -18.71 -12.52 -9.16
CA LEU A 366 -19.58 -13.67 -9.03
C LEU A 366 -19.20 -14.57 -7.86
N ARG A 367 -17.91 -14.85 -7.69
CA ARG A 367 -17.41 -15.64 -6.55
C ARG A 367 -17.69 -14.94 -5.23
N TRP A 368 -17.46 -13.63 -5.15
CA TRP A 368 -17.72 -12.85 -3.94
C TRP A 368 -19.20 -12.84 -3.59
N ASP A 369 -20.07 -12.65 -4.58
CA ASP A 369 -21.52 -12.69 -4.38
C ASP A 369 -21.99 -14.08 -3.90
N ALA A 370 -21.50 -15.15 -4.54
CA ALA A 370 -21.78 -16.53 -4.12
C ALA A 370 -21.30 -16.82 -2.68
N THR A 371 -20.18 -16.23 -2.26
CA THR A 371 -19.66 -16.39 -0.89
C THR A 371 -20.63 -15.83 0.17
N LEU A 372 -21.43 -14.83 -0.17
CA LEU A 372 -22.50 -14.25 0.68
C LEU A 372 -23.89 -14.72 0.29
N GLY A 373 -24.02 -15.85 -0.42
CA GLY A 373 -25.34 -16.40 -0.79
C GLY A 373 -26.16 -15.51 -1.74
N GLY A 374 -25.54 -14.62 -2.51
CA GLY A 374 -26.20 -13.71 -3.43
C GLY A 374 -26.58 -12.34 -2.83
N GLU A 375 -26.15 -12.06 -1.60
CA GLU A 375 -26.56 -10.85 -0.85
C GLU A 375 -25.60 -9.66 -1.03
N LEU A 376 -24.47 -9.84 -1.76
CA LEU A 376 -23.42 -8.80 -1.87
C LEU A 376 -23.95 -7.47 -2.43
N ALA A 377 -24.78 -7.51 -3.47
CA ALA A 377 -25.33 -6.30 -4.08
C ALA A 377 -26.18 -5.45 -3.11
N GLY A 378 -26.87 -6.10 -2.16
CA GLY A 378 -27.72 -5.43 -1.18
C GLY A 378 -26.97 -4.60 -0.13
N ILE A 379 -25.66 -4.81 0.04
CA ILE A 379 -24.86 -4.14 1.09
C ILE A 379 -24.75 -2.63 0.84
N ALA A 380 -24.36 -2.20 -0.36
CA ALA A 380 -24.19 -0.77 -0.65
C ALA A 380 -25.46 0.05 -0.42
N PRO A 381 -26.66 -0.35 -0.92
CA PRO A 381 -27.89 0.35 -0.60
C PRO A 381 -28.27 0.32 0.89
N ALA A 382 -27.90 -0.71 1.63
CA ALA A 382 -28.26 -0.84 3.04
C ALA A 382 -27.43 0.08 3.96
N VAL A 383 -26.13 0.26 3.67
CA VAL A 383 -25.19 0.96 4.57
C VAL A 383 -24.77 2.34 4.11
N SER A 384 -25.19 2.77 2.92
CA SER A 384 -24.82 4.06 2.34
C SER A 384 -26.04 4.81 1.80
N THR A 385 -25.85 6.03 1.29
CA THR A 385 -26.90 6.82 0.60
C THR A 385 -27.10 6.42 -0.86
N VAL A 386 -26.31 5.48 -1.37
CA VAL A 386 -26.39 4.99 -2.76
C VAL A 386 -27.55 4.00 -2.87
N ARG A 387 -28.56 4.31 -3.70
CA ARG A 387 -29.81 3.51 -3.81
C ARG A 387 -30.06 2.90 -5.20
N GLY A 388 -29.30 3.26 -6.19
CA GLY A 388 -29.59 2.96 -7.58
C GLY A 388 -30.36 4.09 -8.28
N PRO A 389 -30.44 4.06 -9.64
CA PRO A 389 -31.01 5.16 -10.42
C PRO A 389 -32.50 5.39 -10.17
N ASP A 390 -33.27 4.34 -9.96
CA ASP A 390 -34.73 4.45 -9.81
C ASP A 390 -35.15 5.00 -8.43
N ALA A 391 -34.45 4.62 -7.39
CA ALA A 391 -34.68 5.14 -6.05
C ALA A 391 -34.27 6.61 -5.90
N SER A 392 -33.26 7.03 -6.68
CA SER A 392 -32.78 8.43 -6.73
C SER A 392 -33.79 9.34 -7.44
N ALA A 393 -34.46 8.85 -8.48
CA ALA A 393 -35.51 9.59 -9.20
C ALA A 393 -36.77 9.80 -8.33
N ALA A 394 -37.17 8.78 -7.59
CA ALA A 394 -38.33 8.85 -6.67
C ALA A 394 -38.12 9.83 -5.51
N ALA A 395 -36.87 10.01 -5.06
CA ALA A 395 -36.51 10.99 -4.02
C ALA A 395 -36.48 12.45 -4.54
N ALA A 396 -36.27 12.63 -5.87
CA ALA A 396 -36.28 13.94 -6.50
C ALA A 396 -37.68 14.50 -6.79
N ASP A 397 -38.69 13.63 -6.92
CA ASP A 397 -40.11 14.02 -7.12
C ASP A 397 -40.87 14.28 -5.80
N GLY A 398 -40.32 13.86 -4.67
CA GLY A 398 -40.82 14.25 -3.36
C GLY A 398 -40.44 15.66 -3.05
N SER A 399 -41.36 16.62 -3.15
CA SER A 399 -41.23 18.02 -2.76
C SER A 399 -41.01 18.22 -1.26
N GLY A 400 -39.94 17.60 -0.72
CA GLY A 400 -39.31 17.96 0.53
C GLY A 400 -38.15 18.85 0.18
N GLU A 401 -38.19 20.09 0.64
CA GLU A 401 -37.01 20.99 0.55
C GLU A 401 -35.76 20.21 0.94
N PRO A 402 -34.69 20.24 0.13
CA PRO A 402 -33.42 19.73 0.59
C PRO A 402 -33.01 20.66 1.73
N GLY A 403 -33.16 20.20 2.96
CA GLY A 403 -32.50 20.84 4.08
C GLY A 403 -31.04 21.02 3.65
N GLY A 404 -30.69 22.27 3.40
CA GLY A 404 -29.38 22.66 2.89
C GLY A 404 -28.31 22.11 3.83
N VAL A 405 -27.72 21.00 3.46
CA VAL A 405 -26.39 20.65 3.93
C VAL A 405 -25.49 21.63 3.18
N GLY A 406 -25.28 22.76 3.83
CA GLY A 406 -24.47 23.85 3.34
C GLY A 406 -23.11 23.33 2.92
N ALA A 407 -22.42 24.13 2.13
CA ALA A 407 -21.03 23.99 1.69
C ALA A 407 -19.99 23.83 2.82
N GLU A 408 -20.40 23.40 4.00
CA GLU A 408 -19.72 23.28 5.29
C GLU A 408 -18.95 21.96 5.46
N GLY A 409 -18.94 21.06 4.51
CA GLY A 409 -18.23 19.79 4.63
C GLY A 409 -16.72 19.83 4.37
N ARG A 410 -16.13 20.96 4.09
CA ARG A 410 -14.66 21.11 4.08
C ARG A 410 -14.22 21.52 5.47
N LEU A 411 -13.55 20.59 6.18
CA LEU A 411 -12.82 20.97 7.38
C LEU A 411 -12.03 22.25 7.09
N SER A 412 -12.28 23.28 7.88
CA SER A 412 -11.49 24.51 7.84
C SER A 412 -10.01 24.17 8.08
N PRO A 413 -9.06 25.01 7.68
CA PRO A 413 -7.65 24.80 8.00
C PRO A 413 -7.41 24.51 9.49
N GLU A 414 -8.18 25.14 10.38
CA GLU A 414 -8.11 24.96 11.83
C GLU A 414 -8.66 23.58 12.27
N GLU A 415 -9.74 23.10 11.65
CA GLU A 415 -10.28 21.78 11.92
C GLU A 415 -9.36 20.67 11.40
N ARG A 416 -8.71 20.86 10.26
CA ARG A 416 -7.66 19.96 9.75
C ARG A 416 -6.49 19.89 10.73
N VAL A 417 -6.06 21.04 11.28
CA VAL A 417 -5.00 21.08 12.30
C VAL A 417 -5.44 20.36 13.57
N ARG A 418 -6.70 20.54 14.03
CA ARG A 418 -7.25 19.83 15.20
C ARG A 418 -7.33 18.32 14.98
N VAL A 419 -7.72 17.86 13.79
CA VAL A 419 -7.74 16.43 13.42
C VAL A 419 -6.34 15.86 13.45
N VAL A 420 -5.36 16.56 12.89
CA VAL A 420 -3.94 16.16 12.91
C VAL A 420 -3.39 16.19 14.34
N GLN A 421 -3.72 17.20 15.13
CA GLN A 421 -3.31 17.29 16.56
C GLN A 421 -3.95 16.16 17.39
N LYS A 422 -5.20 15.82 17.15
CA LYS A 422 -5.89 14.70 17.80
C LYS A 422 -5.27 13.35 17.41
N ALA A 423 -4.92 13.18 16.13
CA ALA A 423 -4.20 12.01 15.63
C ALA A 423 -2.79 11.89 16.26
N LEU A 424 -2.07 13.01 16.36
CA LEU A 424 -0.75 13.07 17.02
C LEU A 424 -0.85 12.80 18.53
N ALA A 425 -1.87 13.32 19.21
CA ALA A 425 -2.09 13.06 20.64
C ALA A 425 -2.38 11.57 20.92
N LEU A 426 -3.17 10.91 20.06
CA LEU A 426 -3.42 9.47 20.14
C LEU A 426 -2.16 8.62 19.89
N VAL A 427 -1.28 9.08 19.01
CA VAL A 427 0.01 8.40 18.74
C VAL A 427 0.99 8.62 19.88
N THR A 428 1.08 9.84 20.42
CA THR A 428 1.96 10.16 21.56
C THR A 428 1.53 9.49 22.86
N GLN A 429 0.24 9.36 23.13
CA GLN A 429 -0.26 8.62 24.30
C GLN A 429 0.13 7.13 24.27
N LYS A 430 0.21 6.52 23.09
CA LYS A 430 0.67 5.13 22.93
C LYS A 430 2.19 4.95 23.02
N HIS A 431 2.96 6.01 22.84
CA HIS A 431 4.43 5.98 22.85
C HIS A 431 5.07 6.60 24.09
N SER A 432 4.28 7.11 25.06
CA SER A 432 4.79 7.59 26.34
C SER A 432 5.36 6.51 27.26
N THR A 433 5.42 5.26 26.81
CA THR A 433 6.08 4.14 27.49
C THR A 433 7.50 3.84 26.99
N TRP A 434 8.09 4.73 26.18
CA TRP A 434 9.50 4.61 25.78
C TRP A 434 10.38 5.45 26.70
N THR A 435 10.48 5.07 27.97
CA THR A 435 11.57 5.46 28.85
C THR A 435 12.24 4.19 29.33
N GLY A 436 13.45 3.93 28.84
CA GLY A 436 14.34 2.85 29.28
C GLY A 436 15.13 2.26 28.14
#